data_38207a92b5db855312a7918410a4026f
#
_entry.id   38207a92b5db855312a7918410a4026f
#
_cell.length_a   1.000
_cell.length_b   1.000
_cell.length_c   1.000
_cell.angle_alpha   90.00
_cell.angle_beta   90.00
_cell.angle_gamma   90.00
#
_symmetry.space_group_name_H-M   'P 1'
#
loop_
_entity.id
_entity.type
_entity.pdbx_description
1 polymer ?
#
loop_
_entity_poly.entity_id
_entity_poly.type
_entity_poly.pdbx_seq_one_letter_code
_entity_poly.pdbx_strand_id
1 'polypeptide(L)'
;MLSITRALKAKAPMAARMAQTNIAMPSRFSNARLYSSHKEINFGIEGRAKLLKGVEILAKAVAVTLGPKGRHVLISQPYGSPKITKDGVTVAKSITLEDPFENLGAKLVQDVANKTNETAGDGTTTATILTRAIFAEGVKNVAAGCNPMDLRKGVQLAVDAIVEFLRENKREITTTQEIAQVGTISANGDKAIGNLLAQAMEKVGKEGVITVKDGKTTEDELEITEGMRFDRGYISPYFVTDPKSQKVEFEKPLILLSEKKISILQDILPALETAATQRRPLLIVAEDVDGEALAAIILNKLRGQLQVAAVKAPGFGDNRKSILGDLATLTGGVVFSDELDVKLERLTPDLLGTIGSITVTKEDTILNGTGAGSTENIASRCEQIRALIADPGTSDYEREKLEERLARLSSGVAIIRVGGQSEVEVGEKKDRIVDALNATKCAVEQGVLPGGGTALLKSLKVLDQLKGENFDQQLGINIIRNAIQVPAKTIISNAGGEGAVIISKVVENDNFTHGYDASTGEYCDMLVKGVLDPFKVVVTGLKDASGVASLLSTSEAMIVDAPSNDKGGMPGMGGMGGMGGMM
;
A
#
# COMPACT_ATOMS: atom_id res chain seq x y z
N MET A 1 -65.16 22.17 -25.80
CA MET A 1 -65.93 21.84 -27.01
C MET A 1 -65.71 20.36 -27.28
N LEU A 2 -66.65 19.59 -26.90
CA LEU A 2 -67.45 18.69 -27.76
C LEU A 2 -66.63 17.50 -28.31
N SER A 3 -66.74 16.31 -27.71
CA SER A 3 -67.79 15.25 -27.86
C SER A 3 -67.68 14.54 -29.20
N ILE A 4 -67.65 13.19 -29.18
CA ILE A 4 -68.66 12.22 -29.52
C ILE A 4 -67.99 10.86 -29.73
N THR A 5 -68.13 9.89 -28.85
CA THR A 5 -69.00 8.73 -28.74
C THR A 5 -69.34 7.91 -30.01
N ARG A 6 -69.26 6.59 -29.80
CA ARG A 6 -69.99 5.41 -30.30
C ARG A 6 -69.13 4.37 -31.00
N ALA A 7 -68.92 3.18 -30.44
CA ALA A 7 -69.78 2.02 -30.23
C ALA A 7 -70.19 1.24 -31.50
N LEU A 8 -69.85 -0.07 -31.50
CA LEU A 8 -70.63 -1.19 -32.06
C LEU A 8 -69.83 -2.50 -31.89
N LYS A 9 -70.20 -3.27 -31.03
CA LYS A 9 -70.91 -4.56 -30.91
C LYS A 9 -70.74 -5.53 -32.09
N ALA A 10 -70.35 -6.76 -31.73
CA ALA A 10 -70.90 -8.10 -31.95
C ALA A 10 -69.98 -9.04 -32.75
N LYS A 11 -69.63 -10.22 -32.28
CA LYS A 11 -70.27 -11.49 -32.07
C LYS A 11 -69.20 -12.54 -31.79
N ALA A 12 -69.36 -13.31 -30.74
CA ALA A 12 -68.83 -14.66 -30.63
C ALA A 12 -69.70 -15.61 -31.52
N PRO A 13 -69.31 -16.88 -31.80
CA PRO A 13 -68.93 -17.91 -30.84
C PRO A 13 -67.93 -18.96 -31.38
N MET A 14 -67.34 -19.78 -30.59
CA MET A 14 -67.52 -21.22 -30.52
C MET A 14 -66.36 -21.94 -29.78
N ALA A 15 -66.73 -22.78 -28.94
CA ALA A 15 -66.01 -23.64 -28.02
C ALA A 15 -64.98 -24.56 -28.67
N ALA A 16 -63.84 -24.73 -27.96
CA ALA A 16 -63.17 -26.03 -27.91
C ALA A 16 -62.59 -26.23 -26.50
N ARG A 17 -63.13 -27.21 -25.81
CA ARG A 17 -62.60 -27.78 -24.57
C ARG A 17 -61.19 -28.28 -24.78
N MET A 18 -60.22 -27.81 -23.97
CA MET A 18 -59.05 -28.61 -23.64
C MET A 18 -58.67 -28.44 -22.17
N ALA A 19 -58.39 -29.56 -21.60
CA ALA A 19 -58.22 -29.93 -20.21
C ALA A 19 -57.40 -28.93 -19.38
N GLN A 20 -57.94 -28.56 -18.23
CA GLN A 20 -57.22 -28.00 -17.10
C GLN A 20 -56.34 -29.09 -16.50
N THR A 21 -55.03 -29.06 -16.79
CA THR A 21 -54.03 -29.66 -15.95
C THR A 21 -53.49 -28.59 -15.00
N ASN A 22 -54.01 -28.64 -13.77
CA ASN A 22 -53.45 -27.88 -12.64
C ASN A 22 -52.04 -28.38 -12.36
N ILE A 23 -51.02 -27.69 -12.92
CA ILE A 23 -49.66 -27.78 -12.42
C ILE A 23 -49.57 -26.76 -11.28
N ALA A 24 -49.75 -27.24 -10.07
CA ALA A 24 -49.42 -26.49 -8.86
C ALA A 24 -47.90 -26.26 -8.85
N MET A 25 -47.46 -25.05 -9.24
CA MET A 25 -46.13 -24.61 -8.91
C MET A 25 -46.04 -24.45 -7.39
N PRO A 26 -45.08 -25.09 -6.72
CA PRO A 26 -44.82 -24.80 -5.33
C PRO A 26 -44.21 -23.40 -5.23
N SER A 27 -45.00 -22.45 -4.77
CA SER A 27 -44.53 -21.15 -4.32
C SER A 27 -43.67 -21.33 -3.06
N ARG A 28 -42.43 -21.79 -3.23
CA ARG A 28 -41.40 -21.61 -2.24
C ARG A 28 -40.73 -20.26 -2.50
N PHE A 29 -41.45 -19.17 -2.29
CA PHE A 29 -40.82 -17.98 -1.80
C PHE A 29 -40.34 -18.31 -0.39
N SER A 30 -39.11 -18.79 -0.27
CA SER A 30 -38.41 -18.75 1.00
C SER A 30 -38.38 -17.27 1.39
N ASN A 31 -39.11 -16.91 2.43
CA ASN A 31 -38.84 -15.69 3.16
C ASN A 31 -37.41 -15.76 3.63
N ALA A 32 -36.47 -15.33 2.77
CA ALA A 32 -35.19 -14.89 3.21
C ALA A 32 -35.49 -13.68 4.10
N ARG A 33 -35.70 -13.92 5.38
CA ARG A 33 -35.61 -12.87 6.39
C ARG A 33 -34.24 -12.29 6.21
N LEU A 34 -34.17 -11.09 5.64
CA LEU A 34 -33.06 -10.21 5.83
C LEU A 34 -32.93 -10.02 7.33
N TYR A 35 -32.12 -10.83 7.98
CA TYR A 35 -31.71 -10.58 9.35
C TYR A 35 -30.91 -9.27 9.30
N SER A 36 -31.61 -8.17 9.61
CA SER A 36 -30.92 -6.97 10.05
C SER A 36 -30.14 -7.38 11.29
N SER A 37 -28.82 -7.44 11.18
CA SER A 37 -27.96 -7.67 12.34
C SER A 37 -28.27 -6.57 13.35
N HIS A 38 -28.67 -6.97 14.56
CA HIS A 38 -28.88 -6.02 15.64
C HIS A 38 -27.55 -5.29 15.90
N LYS A 39 -27.64 -3.99 16.18
CA LYS A 39 -26.49 -3.19 16.56
C LYS A 39 -26.48 -3.04 18.08
N GLU A 40 -25.31 -3.23 18.66
CA GLU A 40 -25.05 -2.85 20.05
C GLU A 40 -24.43 -1.46 20.07
N ILE A 41 -24.89 -0.61 21.00
CA ILE A 41 -24.46 0.77 21.10
C ILE A 41 -23.93 1.01 22.51
N ASN A 42 -22.71 1.54 22.61
CA ASN A 42 -22.12 2.01 23.86
C ASN A 42 -21.88 3.53 23.77
N PHE A 43 -22.05 4.22 24.90
CA PHE A 43 -21.93 5.66 24.95
C PHE A 43 -20.87 6.11 25.96
N GLY A 44 -20.36 7.33 25.77
CA GLY A 44 -19.60 8.08 26.74
C GLY A 44 -18.33 7.41 27.22
N ILE A 45 -18.09 7.47 28.52
CA ILE A 45 -16.83 7.04 29.15
C ILE A 45 -16.64 5.53 29.03
N GLU A 46 -17.71 4.74 29.18
CA GLU A 46 -17.62 3.26 29.13
C GLU A 46 -17.20 2.79 27.73
N GLY A 47 -17.82 3.33 26.68
CA GLY A 47 -17.45 3.00 25.30
C GLY A 47 -16.00 3.39 24.98
N ARG A 48 -15.56 4.58 25.38
CA ARG A 48 -14.16 5.01 25.21
C ARG A 48 -13.18 4.15 25.99
N ALA A 49 -13.54 3.67 27.18
CA ALA A 49 -12.68 2.77 27.95
C ALA A 49 -12.47 1.42 27.27
N LYS A 50 -13.51 0.84 26.65
CA LYS A 50 -13.41 -0.40 25.88
C LYS A 50 -12.56 -0.20 24.62
N LEU A 51 -12.78 0.90 23.87
CA LEU A 51 -11.92 1.25 22.73
C LEU A 51 -10.45 1.34 23.15
N LEU A 52 -10.16 2.08 24.24
CA LEU A 52 -8.79 2.26 24.75
C LEU A 52 -8.16 0.93 25.11
N LYS A 53 -8.90 0.01 25.73
CA LYS A 53 -8.39 -1.32 26.08
C LYS A 53 -7.95 -2.09 24.82
N GLY A 54 -8.74 -2.07 23.75
CA GLY A 54 -8.38 -2.66 22.47
C GLY A 54 -7.13 -2.03 21.84
N VAL A 55 -7.05 -0.70 21.85
CA VAL A 55 -5.87 0.05 21.41
C VAL A 55 -4.63 -0.33 22.23
N GLU A 56 -4.75 -0.46 23.55
CA GLU A 56 -3.63 -0.83 24.43
C GLU A 56 -3.12 -2.26 24.18
N ILE A 57 -4.02 -3.22 23.99
CA ILE A 57 -3.64 -4.62 23.71
C ILE A 57 -2.81 -4.67 22.41
N LEU A 58 -3.32 -4.07 21.34
CA LEU A 58 -2.63 -4.04 20.07
C LEU A 58 -1.30 -3.29 20.16
N ALA A 59 -1.29 -2.08 20.73
CA ALA A 59 -0.08 -1.28 20.84
C ALA A 59 1.00 -1.95 21.70
N LYS A 60 0.64 -2.68 22.75
CA LYS A 60 1.60 -3.47 23.56
C LYS A 60 2.25 -4.58 22.75
N ALA A 61 1.46 -5.29 21.92
CA ALA A 61 1.99 -6.36 21.07
C ALA A 61 2.96 -5.81 19.99
N VAL A 62 2.63 -4.65 19.41
CA VAL A 62 3.48 -4.01 18.38
C VAL A 62 4.70 -3.34 19.01
N ALA A 63 4.58 -2.71 20.17
CA ALA A 63 5.66 -1.95 20.83
C ALA A 63 6.91 -2.77 21.14
N VAL A 64 6.78 -4.09 21.36
CA VAL A 64 7.93 -4.98 21.65
C VAL A 64 8.90 -5.10 20.49
N THR A 65 8.47 -4.75 19.27
CA THR A 65 9.31 -4.82 18.06
C THR A 65 10.17 -3.58 17.85
N LEU A 66 9.86 -2.46 18.55
CA LEU A 66 10.46 -1.16 18.30
C LEU A 66 11.93 -1.06 18.74
N GLY A 67 12.76 -0.51 17.87
CA GLY A 67 14.15 -0.13 18.14
C GLY A 67 15.17 -1.27 17.92
N PRO A 68 16.48 -0.98 18.13
CA PRO A 68 17.58 -1.89 17.79
C PRO A 68 17.56 -3.19 18.64
N LYS A 69 17.01 -3.13 19.84
CA LYS A 69 16.82 -4.31 20.72
C LYS A 69 15.36 -4.78 20.77
N GLY A 70 14.55 -4.40 19.77
CA GLY A 70 13.21 -4.91 19.57
C GLY A 70 13.21 -6.42 19.32
N ARG A 71 12.13 -7.09 19.77
CA ARG A 71 11.98 -8.56 19.73
C ARG A 71 10.99 -8.99 18.67
N HIS A 72 11.14 -10.23 18.20
CA HIS A 72 10.20 -10.81 17.24
C HIS A 72 8.88 -11.18 17.91
N VAL A 73 7.82 -11.15 17.12
CA VAL A 73 6.49 -11.63 17.47
C VAL A 73 6.20 -12.90 16.67
N LEU A 74 5.65 -13.90 17.33
CA LEU A 74 5.21 -15.16 16.75
C LEU A 74 3.72 -15.08 16.45
N ILE A 75 3.35 -15.32 15.19
CA ILE A 75 1.96 -15.28 14.74
C ILE A 75 1.56 -16.66 14.27
N SER A 76 0.55 -17.24 14.91
CA SER A 76 -0.06 -18.50 14.46
C SER A 76 -0.81 -18.27 13.15
N GLN A 77 -0.62 -19.17 12.20
CA GLN A 77 -1.37 -19.18 10.95
C GLN A 77 -2.35 -20.36 10.92
N PRO A 78 -3.55 -20.21 10.31
CA PRO A 78 -4.51 -21.31 10.19
C PRO A 78 -3.96 -22.48 9.38
N TYR A 79 -3.06 -22.21 8.42
CA TYR A 79 -2.41 -23.18 7.58
C TYR A 79 -0.92 -22.80 7.41
N GLY A 80 -0.03 -23.78 7.43
CA GLY A 80 1.42 -23.58 7.28
C GLY A 80 2.15 -23.34 8.60
N SER A 81 3.41 -22.92 8.48
CA SER A 81 4.28 -22.63 9.62
C SER A 81 3.92 -21.30 10.30
N PRO A 82 4.13 -21.14 11.62
CA PRO A 82 3.97 -19.84 12.29
C PRO A 82 4.85 -18.77 11.63
N LYS A 83 4.31 -17.54 11.46
CA LYS A 83 5.09 -16.42 10.96
C LYS A 83 5.87 -15.78 12.11
N ILE A 84 7.17 -15.55 11.90
CA ILE A 84 8.04 -14.79 12.79
C ILE A 84 8.30 -13.46 12.13
N THR A 85 8.03 -12.34 12.83
CA THR A 85 8.20 -11.02 12.25
C THR A 85 8.51 -9.95 13.29
N LYS A 86 9.16 -8.86 12.86
CA LYS A 86 9.28 -7.60 13.58
C LYS A 86 8.46 -6.48 12.94
N ASP A 87 7.87 -6.71 11.77
CA ASP A 87 7.06 -5.72 11.09
C ASP A 87 5.79 -5.39 11.88
N GLY A 88 5.64 -4.11 12.24
CA GLY A 88 4.53 -3.61 13.04
C GLY A 88 3.18 -3.74 12.36
N VAL A 89 3.09 -3.55 11.03
CA VAL A 89 1.82 -3.67 10.30
C VAL A 89 1.35 -5.12 10.23
N THR A 90 2.25 -6.07 10.02
CA THR A 90 1.94 -7.50 10.01
C THR A 90 1.45 -7.96 11.39
N VAL A 91 2.12 -7.53 12.46
CA VAL A 91 1.67 -7.81 13.83
C VAL A 91 0.29 -7.20 14.09
N ALA A 92 0.09 -5.94 13.75
CA ALA A 92 -1.19 -5.25 13.93
C ALA A 92 -2.33 -5.98 13.21
N LYS A 93 -2.16 -6.34 11.94
CA LYS A 93 -3.17 -7.05 11.12
C LYS A 93 -3.56 -8.43 11.68
N SER A 94 -2.66 -9.09 12.39
CA SER A 94 -2.93 -10.43 12.93
C SER A 94 -3.79 -10.43 14.19
N ILE A 95 -3.99 -9.26 14.84
CA ILE A 95 -4.70 -9.15 16.11
C ILE A 95 -6.19 -8.93 15.87
N THR A 96 -7.01 -9.85 16.33
CA THR A 96 -8.46 -9.73 16.38
C THR A 96 -8.91 -10.03 17.80
N LEU A 97 -9.73 -9.15 18.38
CA LEU A 97 -10.19 -9.28 19.76
C LEU A 97 -11.63 -9.82 19.81
N GLU A 98 -11.96 -10.52 20.90
CA GLU A 98 -13.26 -11.17 21.08
C GLU A 98 -14.38 -10.15 21.34
N ASP A 99 -14.14 -9.14 22.19
CA ASP A 99 -15.10 -8.05 22.44
C ASP A 99 -15.18 -7.13 21.21
N PRO A 100 -16.37 -6.94 20.59
CA PRO A 100 -16.53 -6.14 19.39
C PRO A 100 -16.10 -4.67 19.57
N PHE A 101 -16.28 -4.09 20.76
CA PHE A 101 -15.90 -2.70 21.04
C PHE A 101 -14.38 -2.58 21.22
N GLU A 102 -13.74 -3.52 21.91
CA GLU A 102 -12.27 -3.57 21.99
C GLU A 102 -11.67 -3.78 20.60
N ASN A 103 -12.27 -4.68 19.80
CA ASN A 103 -11.85 -4.94 18.44
C ASN A 103 -12.02 -3.73 17.52
N LEU A 104 -13.06 -2.91 17.71
CA LEU A 104 -13.23 -1.65 16.99
C LEU A 104 -12.06 -0.70 17.24
N GLY A 105 -11.63 -0.55 18.50
CA GLY A 105 -10.44 0.23 18.86
C GLY A 105 -9.16 -0.31 18.22
N ALA A 106 -8.95 -1.63 18.26
CA ALA A 106 -7.81 -2.28 17.64
C ALA A 106 -7.80 -2.06 16.11
N LYS A 107 -8.92 -2.24 15.41
CA LYS A 107 -9.04 -2.01 13.96
C LYS A 107 -8.66 -0.60 13.53
N LEU A 108 -9.09 0.42 14.28
CA LEU A 108 -8.75 1.82 13.95
C LEU A 108 -7.24 2.09 14.06
N VAL A 109 -6.54 1.42 14.98
CA VAL A 109 -5.07 1.51 15.06
C VAL A 109 -4.40 0.68 13.94
N GLN A 110 -4.99 -0.45 13.54
CA GLN A 110 -4.55 -1.18 12.34
C GLN A 110 -4.64 -0.31 11.09
N ASP A 111 -5.71 0.47 10.94
CA ASP A 111 -5.88 1.40 9.81
C ASP A 111 -4.81 2.50 9.81
N VAL A 112 -4.41 3.02 10.99
CA VAL A 112 -3.26 3.95 11.08
C VAL A 112 -1.99 3.28 10.59
N ALA A 113 -1.67 2.08 11.08
CA ALA A 113 -0.47 1.36 10.66
C ALA A 113 -0.47 1.07 9.14
N ASN A 114 -1.64 0.67 8.60
CA ASN A 114 -1.80 0.43 7.16
C ASN A 114 -1.57 1.70 6.35
N LYS A 115 -2.20 2.82 6.74
CA LYS A 115 -2.07 4.09 6.03
C LYS A 115 -0.64 4.63 6.07
N THR A 116 0.03 4.54 7.22
CA THR A 116 1.44 4.91 7.35
C THR A 116 2.31 4.04 6.43
N ASN A 117 2.04 2.73 6.36
CA ASN A 117 2.73 1.82 5.45
C ASN A 117 2.49 2.16 3.98
N GLU A 118 1.27 2.49 3.58
CA GLU A 118 0.95 2.89 2.20
C GLU A 118 1.65 4.20 1.80
N THR A 119 1.75 5.16 2.72
CA THR A 119 2.29 6.50 2.42
C THR A 119 3.81 6.57 2.51
N ALA A 120 4.41 5.92 3.51
CA ALA A 120 5.84 6.01 3.82
C ALA A 120 6.57 4.66 3.74
N GLY A 121 5.83 3.54 3.78
CA GLY A 121 6.37 2.19 3.71
C GLY A 121 7.19 1.74 4.91
N ASP A 122 7.30 2.58 5.95
CA ASP A 122 8.00 2.31 7.22
C ASP A 122 7.38 3.16 8.34
N GLY A 123 7.82 2.96 9.60
CA GLY A 123 7.37 3.73 10.77
C GLY A 123 6.02 3.29 11.35
N THR A 124 5.48 2.17 10.93
CA THR A 124 4.18 1.62 11.36
C THR A 124 4.09 1.39 12.87
N THR A 125 5.17 0.89 13.47
CA THR A 125 5.30 0.68 14.93
C THR A 125 5.26 2.01 15.68
N THR A 126 5.98 3.02 15.22
CA THR A 126 6.00 4.37 15.83
C THR A 126 4.63 5.02 15.75
N ALA A 127 3.95 4.96 14.60
CA ALA A 127 2.60 5.49 14.41
C ALA A 127 1.58 4.82 15.36
N THR A 128 1.64 3.50 15.50
CA THR A 128 0.81 2.72 16.44
C THR A 128 1.01 3.18 17.89
N ILE A 129 2.25 3.35 18.33
CA ILE A 129 2.58 3.77 19.70
C ILE A 129 2.13 5.22 19.95
N LEU A 130 2.34 6.11 18.98
CA LEU A 130 1.86 7.50 19.04
C LEU A 130 0.33 7.56 19.14
N THR A 131 -0.39 6.79 18.32
CA THR A 131 -1.85 6.71 18.36
C THR A 131 -2.35 6.32 19.75
N ARG A 132 -1.79 5.26 20.31
CA ARG A 132 -2.12 4.81 21.68
C ARG A 132 -1.83 5.90 22.70
N ALA A 133 -0.68 6.57 22.62
CA ALA A 133 -0.27 7.58 23.58
C ALA A 133 -1.20 8.81 23.53
N ILE A 134 -1.50 9.31 22.33
CA ILE A 134 -2.39 10.47 22.13
C ILE A 134 -3.81 10.12 22.59
N PHE A 135 -4.33 8.95 22.21
CA PHE A 135 -5.68 8.53 22.58
C PHE A 135 -5.83 8.31 24.09
N ALA A 136 -4.85 7.67 24.75
CA ALA A 136 -4.87 7.44 26.18
C ALA A 136 -4.90 8.76 26.98
N GLU A 137 -4.10 9.76 26.59
CA GLU A 137 -4.12 11.09 27.21
C GLU A 137 -5.42 11.85 26.86
N GLY A 138 -5.92 11.72 25.61
CA GLY A 138 -7.19 12.31 25.18
C GLY A 138 -8.37 11.82 26.01
N VAL A 139 -8.51 10.50 26.20
CA VAL A 139 -9.58 9.90 27.02
C VAL A 139 -9.55 10.40 28.46
N LYS A 140 -8.37 10.56 29.09
CA LYS A 140 -8.23 11.10 30.44
C LYS A 140 -8.78 12.53 30.55
N ASN A 141 -8.43 13.40 29.60
CA ASN A 141 -8.87 14.79 29.60
C ASN A 141 -10.38 14.92 29.31
N VAL A 142 -10.91 14.12 28.38
CA VAL A 142 -12.35 14.08 28.10
C VAL A 142 -13.13 13.55 29.31
N ALA A 143 -12.63 12.52 29.99
CA ALA A 143 -13.23 12.01 31.23
C ALA A 143 -13.20 13.03 32.38
N ALA A 144 -12.22 13.95 32.38
CA ALA A 144 -12.14 15.07 33.32
C ALA A 144 -13.10 16.22 32.98
N GLY A 145 -13.86 16.14 31.87
CA GLY A 145 -14.86 17.11 31.48
C GLY A 145 -14.39 18.18 30.49
N CYS A 146 -13.20 18.03 29.88
CA CYS A 146 -12.72 18.95 28.85
C CYS A 146 -13.49 18.77 27.53
N ASN A 147 -13.65 19.88 26.79
CA ASN A 147 -14.30 19.85 25.48
C ASN A 147 -13.45 19.08 24.45
N PRO A 148 -13.93 17.93 23.93
CA PRO A 148 -13.14 17.12 23.00
C PRO A 148 -12.83 17.84 21.69
N MET A 149 -13.68 18.78 21.23
CA MET A 149 -13.46 19.53 20.00
C MET A 149 -12.33 20.54 20.14
N ASP A 150 -12.21 21.20 21.31
CA ASP A 150 -11.12 22.13 21.58
C ASP A 150 -9.81 21.38 21.87
N LEU A 151 -9.87 20.23 22.55
CA LEU A 151 -8.72 19.34 22.68
C LEU A 151 -8.16 18.96 21.29
N ARG A 152 -9.04 18.59 20.34
CA ARG A 152 -8.64 18.27 18.96
C ARG A 152 -7.97 19.43 18.25
N LYS A 153 -8.48 20.67 18.40
CA LYS A 153 -7.83 21.86 17.84
C LYS A 153 -6.44 22.07 18.42
N GLY A 154 -6.29 21.93 19.75
CA GLY A 154 -4.98 22.01 20.41
C GLY A 154 -3.99 20.96 19.93
N VAL A 155 -4.46 19.71 19.73
CA VAL A 155 -3.66 18.63 19.12
C VAL A 155 -3.18 19.01 17.72
N GLN A 156 -4.10 19.55 16.87
CA GLN A 156 -3.75 19.95 15.51
C GLN A 156 -2.72 21.07 15.49
N LEU A 157 -2.91 22.10 16.30
CA LEU A 157 -1.95 23.21 16.43
C LEU A 157 -0.56 22.72 16.83
N ALA A 158 -0.47 21.79 17.79
CA ALA A 158 0.80 21.22 18.22
C ALA A 158 1.48 20.41 17.10
N VAL A 159 0.71 19.59 16.38
CA VAL A 159 1.23 18.77 15.27
C VAL A 159 1.75 19.66 14.14
N ASP A 160 1.01 20.70 13.75
CA ASP A 160 1.43 21.61 12.70
C ASP A 160 2.73 22.35 13.06
N ALA A 161 2.86 22.81 14.31
CA ALA A 161 4.07 23.46 14.82
C ALA A 161 5.28 22.50 14.81
N ILE A 162 5.09 21.23 15.22
CA ILE A 162 6.14 20.21 15.17
C ILE A 162 6.55 19.92 13.72
N VAL A 163 5.60 19.74 12.81
CA VAL A 163 5.89 19.46 11.40
C VAL A 163 6.69 20.57 10.75
N GLU A 164 6.37 21.83 11.04
CA GLU A 164 7.14 22.97 10.51
C GLU A 164 8.56 22.99 11.08
N PHE A 165 8.72 22.80 12.39
CA PHE A 165 10.02 22.69 13.03
C PHE A 165 10.88 21.57 12.44
N LEU A 166 10.29 20.40 12.21
CA LEU A 166 11.01 19.26 11.59
C LEU A 166 11.39 19.58 10.14
N ARG A 167 10.54 20.32 9.40
CA ARG A 167 10.82 20.73 8.02
C ARG A 167 12.01 21.69 7.94
N GLU A 168 12.11 22.63 8.87
CA GLU A 168 13.24 23.59 8.95
C GLU A 168 14.58 22.90 9.30
N ASN A 169 14.51 21.83 10.10
CA ASN A 169 15.71 21.14 10.62
C ASN A 169 16.05 19.84 9.88
N LYS A 170 15.36 19.51 8.79
CA LYS A 170 15.71 18.35 7.96
C LYS A 170 17.01 18.58 7.20
N ARG A 171 17.75 17.50 6.95
CA ARG A 171 18.97 17.50 6.15
C ARG A 171 18.77 16.63 4.90
N GLU A 172 19.18 17.10 3.75
CA GLU A 172 19.16 16.34 2.51
C GLU A 172 20.30 15.30 2.49
N ILE A 173 20.01 14.14 1.89
CA ILE A 173 21.00 13.09 1.66
C ILE A 173 21.80 13.41 0.39
N THR A 174 23.11 13.40 0.52
CA THR A 174 24.03 13.68 -0.59
C THR A 174 24.94 12.49 -0.95
N THR A 175 25.15 11.55 -0.03
CA THR A 175 26.14 10.47 -0.18
C THR A 175 25.50 9.08 -0.14
N THR A 176 26.10 8.14 -0.90
CA THR A 176 25.73 6.70 -0.87
C THR A 176 25.88 6.10 0.54
N GLN A 177 26.84 6.61 1.33
CA GLN A 177 27.04 6.16 2.70
C GLN A 177 25.86 6.53 3.62
N GLU A 178 25.27 7.71 3.46
CA GLU A 178 24.09 8.12 4.22
C GLU A 178 22.88 7.25 3.85
N ILE A 179 22.73 6.88 2.58
CA ILE A 179 21.72 5.92 2.13
C ILE A 179 21.91 4.57 2.82
N ALA A 180 23.14 4.06 2.88
CA ALA A 180 23.46 2.82 3.57
C ALA A 180 23.15 2.90 5.08
N GLN A 181 23.38 4.05 5.72
CA GLN A 181 23.06 4.27 7.13
C GLN A 181 21.55 4.22 7.38
N VAL A 182 20.73 4.92 6.58
CA VAL A 182 19.27 4.86 6.68
C VAL A 182 18.76 3.43 6.49
N GLY A 183 19.23 2.75 5.44
CA GLY A 183 18.87 1.35 5.18
C GLY A 183 19.28 0.42 6.33
N THR A 184 20.45 0.64 6.93
CA THR A 184 20.91 -0.13 8.10
C THR A 184 19.98 0.06 9.30
N ILE A 185 19.58 1.30 9.59
CA ILE A 185 18.69 1.59 10.74
C ILE A 185 17.32 0.96 10.55
N SER A 186 16.70 1.15 9.40
CA SER A 186 15.39 0.55 9.08
C SER A 186 15.47 -0.99 9.03
N ALA A 187 16.60 -1.55 8.58
CA ALA A 187 16.87 -2.99 8.64
C ALA A 187 17.28 -3.50 10.06
N ASN A 188 16.95 -2.79 11.13
CA ASN A 188 17.28 -3.17 12.52
C ASN A 188 18.78 -3.33 12.82
N GLY A 189 19.64 -2.56 12.17
CA GLY A 189 21.10 -2.56 12.36
C GLY A 189 21.86 -3.51 11.44
N ASP A 190 21.21 -4.13 10.47
CA ASP A 190 21.84 -5.01 9.49
C ASP A 190 22.58 -4.20 8.41
N LYS A 191 23.90 -4.12 8.54
CA LYS A 191 24.76 -3.39 7.63
C LYS A 191 24.83 -4.03 6.23
N ALA A 192 24.63 -5.35 6.13
CA ALA A 192 24.66 -6.03 4.84
C ALA A 192 23.48 -5.57 3.97
N ILE A 193 22.28 -5.49 4.54
CA ILE A 193 21.09 -4.97 3.88
C ILE A 193 21.26 -3.49 3.51
N GLY A 194 21.76 -2.65 4.44
CA GLY A 194 21.98 -1.23 4.16
C GLY A 194 22.94 -1.00 2.98
N ASN A 195 24.05 -1.73 2.94
CA ASN A 195 25.03 -1.64 1.85
C ASN A 195 24.46 -2.17 0.52
N LEU A 196 23.68 -3.27 0.55
CA LEU A 196 23.03 -3.84 -0.63
C LEU A 196 22.06 -2.85 -1.27
N LEU A 197 21.24 -2.17 -0.44
CA LEU A 197 20.31 -1.14 -0.90
C LEU A 197 21.04 0.09 -1.46
N ALA A 198 22.10 0.54 -0.80
CA ALA A 198 22.91 1.66 -1.27
C ALA A 198 23.55 1.37 -2.63
N GLN A 199 24.10 0.16 -2.82
CA GLN A 199 24.65 -0.29 -4.10
C GLN A 199 23.56 -0.37 -5.18
N ALA A 200 22.37 -0.89 -4.83
CA ALA A 200 21.25 -0.94 -5.76
C ALA A 200 20.83 0.47 -6.20
N MET A 201 20.67 1.41 -5.26
CA MET A 201 20.29 2.80 -5.57
C MET A 201 21.38 3.57 -6.34
N GLU A 202 22.66 3.31 -6.07
CA GLU A 202 23.75 3.91 -6.83
C GLU A 202 23.74 3.51 -8.30
N LYS A 203 23.43 2.23 -8.57
CA LYS A 203 23.42 1.67 -9.93
C LYS A 203 22.19 2.04 -10.75
N VAL A 204 20.99 2.08 -10.13
CA VAL A 204 19.75 2.44 -10.84
C VAL A 204 19.38 3.91 -10.72
N GLY A 205 20.07 4.66 -9.86
CA GLY A 205 19.79 6.09 -9.61
C GLY A 205 18.54 6.34 -8.76
N LYS A 206 18.25 7.63 -8.53
CA LYS A 206 17.15 8.07 -7.65
C LYS A 206 15.76 7.66 -8.16
N GLU A 207 15.58 7.69 -9.48
CA GLU A 207 14.34 7.33 -10.17
C GLU A 207 14.22 5.82 -10.51
N GLY A 208 15.30 5.08 -10.28
CA GLY A 208 15.38 3.66 -10.60
C GLY A 208 14.47 2.80 -9.72
N VAL A 209 14.05 1.67 -10.28
CA VAL A 209 13.17 0.73 -9.59
C VAL A 209 13.97 -0.37 -8.93
N ILE A 210 13.74 -0.59 -7.65
CA ILE A 210 14.30 -1.73 -6.92
C ILE A 210 13.15 -2.64 -6.52
N THR A 211 13.22 -3.90 -6.95
CA THR A 211 12.21 -4.93 -6.66
C THR A 211 12.84 -6.00 -5.77
N VAL A 212 12.12 -6.45 -4.74
CA VAL A 212 12.58 -7.49 -3.83
C VAL A 212 11.82 -8.77 -4.14
N LYS A 213 12.55 -9.87 -4.44
CA LYS A 213 11.98 -11.19 -4.75
C LYS A 213 12.63 -12.27 -3.90
N ASP A 214 11.90 -13.37 -3.69
CA ASP A 214 12.47 -14.54 -3.03
C ASP A 214 13.57 -15.16 -3.90
N GLY A 215 14.73 -15.38 -3.32
CA GLY A 215 15.87 -16.07 -3.93
C GLY A 215 15.72 -17.59 -3.82
N LYS A 216 16.60 -18.29 -4.50
CA LYS A 216 16.72 -19.76 -4.41
C LYS A 216 18.03 -20.19 -3.74
N THR A 217 18.86 -19.23 -3.40
CA THR A 217 20.18 -19.38 -2.80
C THR A 217 20.13 -19.03 -1.31
N THR A 218 21.20 -19.33 -0.59
CA THR A 218 21.33 -18.95 0.84
C THR A 218 21.81 -17.50 1.01
N GLU A 219 22.38 -16.90 -0.02
CA GLU A 219 22.93 -15.56 -0.02
C GLU A 219 22.04 -14.60 -0.79
N ASP A 220 22.08 -13.29 -0.42
CA ASP A 220 21.37 -12.25 -1.15
C ASP A 220 22.11 -11.90 -2.43
N GLU A 221 21.37 -11.79 -3.52
CA GLU A 221 21.90 -11.44 -4.82
C GLU A 221 21.28 -10.14 -5.34
N LEU A 222 22.13 -9.26 -5.89
CA LEU A 222 21.72 -8.05 -6.59
C LEU A 222 21.87 -8.25 -8.09
N GLU A 223 20.76 -8.38 -8.78
CA GLU A 223 20.69 -8.47 -10.23
C GLU A 223 20.21 -7.13 -10.80
N ILE A 224 20.90 -6.61 -11.82
CA ILE A 224 20.49 -5.40 -12.53
C ILE A 224 20.07 -5.80 -13.91
N THR A 225 18.86 -5.42 -14.26
CA THR A 225 18.27 -5.72 -15.56
C THR A 225 17.75 -4.44 -16.22
N GLU A 226 17.71 -4.44 -17.52
CA GLU A 226 16.95 -3.43 -18.25
C GLU A 226 15.48 -3.50 -17.87
N GLY A 227 14.81 -2.37 -17.86
CA GLY A 227 13.41 -2.31 -17.50
C GLY A 227 12.89 -0.89 -17.39
N MET A 228 11.59 -0.76 -17.20
CA MET A 228 10.92 0.53 -17.09
C MET A 228 9.75 0.46 -16.11
N ARG A 229 9.56 1.54 -15.34
CA ARG A 229 8.35 1.73 -14.52
C ARG A 229 7.53 2.88 -15.07
N PHE A 230 6.21 2.74 -14.99
CA PHE A 230 5.30 3.85 -15.22
C PHE A 230 4.13 3.84 -14.22
N ASP A 231 3.64 5.04 -13.92
CA ASP A 231 2.66 5.31 -12.85
C ASP A 231 1.23 5.07 -13.33
N ARG A 232 0.92 3.83 -13.71
CA ARG A 232 -0.43 3.35 -14.03
C ARG A 232 -0.55 1.90 -13.63
N GLY A 233 -1.58 1.57 -12.87
CA GLY A 233 -1.88 0.21 -12.44
C GLY A 233 -2.96 -0.47 -13.27
N TYR A 234 -3.41 -1.63 -12.82
CA TYR A 234 -4.45 -2.39 -13.50
C TYR A 234 -5.79 -1.64 -13.53
N ILE A 235 -6.51 -1.77 -14.66
CA ILE A 235 -7.82 -1.13 -14.85
C ILE A 235 -8.88 -1.77 -13.94
N SER A 236 -8.76 -3.05 -13.63
CA SER A 236 -9.72 -3.78 -12.82
C SER A 236 -9.05 -4.70 -11.80
N PRO A 237 -9.54 -4.73 -10.54
CA PRO A 237 -9.05 -5.65 -9.51
C PRO A 237 -9.20 -7.13 -9.88
N TYR A 238 -10.07 -7.45 -10.81
CA TYR A 238 -10.25 -8.83 -11.30
C TYR A 238 -9.01 -9.37 -12.02
N PHE A 239 -8.05 -8.52 -12.40
CA PHE A 239 -6.78 -8.94 -13.01
C PHE A 239 -5.74 -9.43 -12.01
N VAL A 240 -5.93 -9.20 -10.72
CA VAL A 240 -5.00 -9.63 -9.67
C VAL A 240 -4.74 -11.14 -9.73
N THR A 241 -3.46 -11.53 -9.74
CA THR A 241 -3.02 -12.93 -9.72
C THR A 241 -2.67 -13.40 -8.32
N ASP A 242 -2.10 -12.51 -7.49
CA ASP A 242 -1.84 -12.77 -6.07
C ASP A 242 -2.76 -11.93 -5.17
N PRO A 243 -3.80 -12.54 -4.58
CA PRO A 243 -4.73 -11.83 -3.71
C PRO A 243 -4.09 -11.27 -2.42
N LYS A 244 -2.97 -11.85 -1.98
CA LYS A 244 -2.29 -11.40 -0.75
C LYS A 244 -1.57 -10.08 -0.95
N SER A 245 -0.82 -9.96 -2.05
CA SER A 245 -0.07 -8.75 -2.39
C SER A 245 -0.87 -7.78 -3.26
N GLN A 246 -2.07 -8.15 -3.73
CA GLN A 246 -2.90 -7.34 -4.63
C GLN A 246 -2.18 -6.97 -5.94
N LYS A 247 -1.35 -7.88 -6.46
CA LYS A 247 -0.52 -7.67 -7.65
C LYS A 247 -0.89 -8.61 -8.80
N VAL A 248 -0.57 -8.17 -10.01
CA VAL A 248 -0.54 -9.01 -11.20
C VAL A 248 0.93 -9.30 -11.50
N GLU A 249 1.31 -10.56 -11.54
CA GLU A 249 2.67 -10.98 -11.89
C GLU A 249 2.61 -11.94 -13.06
N PHE A 250 3.33 -11.61 -14.16
CA PHE A 250 3.44 -12.43 -15.35
C PHE A 250 4.91 -12.66 -15.70
N GLU A 251 5.23 -13.88 -16.08
CA GLU A 251 6.53 -14.24 -16.64
C GLU A 251 6.44 -14.36 -18.16
N LYS A 252 7.42 -13.78 -18.85
CA LYS A 252 7.53 -13.76 -20.32
C LYS A 252 6.22 -13.38 -21.03
N PRO A 253 5.54 -12.30 -20.62
CA PRO A 253 4.29 -11.88 -21.22
C PRO A 253 4.47 -11.40 -22.66
N LEU A 254 3.37 -11.44 -23.42
CA LEU A 254 3.19 -10.66 -24.62
C LEU A 254 2.65 -9.28 -24.23
N ILE A 255 3.02 -8.23 -24.97
CA ILE A 255 2.61 -6.85 -24.69
C ILE A 255 1.98 -6.25 -25.94
N LEU A 256 0.74 -5.81 -25.80
CA LEU A 256 0.01 -5.05 -26.79
C LEU A 256 0.05 -3.57 -26.41
N LEU A 257 0.57 -2.71 -27.29
CA LEU A 257 0.66 -1.26 -27.09
C LEU A 257 -0.30 -0.55 -28.03
N SER A 258 -1.31 0.14 -27.50
CA SER A 258 -2.29 0.87 -28.29
C SER A 258 -2.38 2.34 -27.84
N GLU A 259 -2.33 3.25 -28.80
CA GLU A 259 -2.58 4.67 -28.55
C GLU A 259 -4.07 4.94 -28.33
N LYS A 260 -4.93 4.06 -28.87
CA LYS A 260 -6.37 4.20 -28.83
C LYS A 260 -7.00 3.52 -27.63
N LYS A 261 -8.20 4.01 -27.31
CA LYS A 261 -9.13 3.33 -26.44
C LYS A 261 -9.67 2.05 -27.10
N ILE A 262 -9.73 0.96 -26.35
CA ILE A 262 -10.22 -0.34 -26.81
C ILE A 262 -11.56 -0.64 -26.12
N SER A 263 -12.65 -0.64 -26.87
CA SER A 263 -14.01 -0.89 -26.35
C SER A 263 -14.66 -2.12 -26.98
N ILE A 264 -14.23 -2.53 -28.17
CA ILE A 264 -14.84 -3.60 -28.98
C ILE A 264 -13.97 -4.86 -28.87
N LEU A 265 -14.60 -6.02 -28.68
CA LEU A 265 -13.89 -7.28 -28.56
C LEU A 265 -13.11 -7.65 -29.83
N GLN A 266 -13.66 -7.35 -30.99
CA GLN A 266 -13.04 -7.69 -32.29
C GLN A 266 -11.64 -7.09 -32.45
N ASP A 267 -11.37 -5.91 -31.87
CA ASP A 267 -10.07 -5.23 -31.95
C ASP A 267 -8.95 -5.99 -31.24
N ILE A 268 -9.28 -6.70 -30.15
CA ILE A 268 -8.30 -7.44 -29.34
C ILE A 268 -8.30 -8.94 -29.60
N LEU A 269 -9.26 -9.44 -30.38
CA LEU A 269 -9.41 -10.88 -30.61
C LEU A 269 -8.12 -11.53 -31.18
N PRO A 270 -7.42 -10.94 -32.18
CA PRO A 270 -6.18 -11.50 -32.70
C PRO A 270 -5.06 -11.59 -31.63
N ALA A 271 -4.99 -10.62 -30.70
CA ALA A 271 -4.03 -10.65 -29.61
C ALA A 271 -4.35 -11.74 -28.57
N LEU A 272 -5.63 -11.92 -28.25
CA LEU A 272 -6.08 -12.99 -27.34
C LEU A 272 -5.85 -14.38 -27.95
N GLU A 273 -6.12 -14.58 -29.24
CA GLU A 273 -5.86 -15.81 -29.95
C GLU A 273 -4.36 -16.13 -30.03
N THR A 274 -3.53 -15.12 -30.25
CA THR A 274 -2.07 -15.27 -30.24
C THR A 274 -1.58 -15.70 -28.85
N ALA A 275 -2.05 -15.05 -27.79
CA ALA A 275 -1.70 -15.39 -26.40
C ALA A 275 -2.16 -16.80 -26.04
N ALA A 276 -3.36 -17.21 -26.45
CA ALA A 276 -3.89 -18.55 -26.23
C ALA A 276 -3.06 -19.62 -26.97
N THR A 277 -2.73 -19.38 -28.22
CA THR A 277 -1.95 -20.30 -29.06
C THR A 277 -0.52 -20.50 -28.51
N GLN A 278 0.11 -19.40 -28.09
CA GLN A 278 1.47 -19.44 -27.52
C GLN A 278 1.47 -19.83 -26.03
N ARG A 279 0.32 -19.90 -25.37
CA ARG A 279 0.16 -20.14 -23.92
C ARG A 279 0.99 -19.17 -23.07
N ARG A 280 1.03 -17.92 -23.49
CA ARG A 280 1.76 -16.85 -22.79
C ARG A 280 0.78 -15.84 -22.22
N PRO A 281 1.10 -15.22 -21.06
CA PRO A 281 0.32 -14.12 -20.52
C PRO A 281 0.31 -12.93 -21.49
N LEU A 282 -0.77 -12.13 -21.46
CA LEU A 282 -0.91 -10.93 -22.26
C LEU A 282 -1.12 -9.71 -21.38
N LEU A 283 -0.30 -8.68 -21.56
CA LEU A 283 -0.52 -7.35 -21.02
C LEU A 283 -1.01 -6.44 -22.14
N ILE A 284 -2.12 -5.76 -21.91
CA ILE A 284 -2.67 -4.75 -22.82
C ILE A 284 -2.40 -3.38 -22.20
N VAL A 285 -1.65 -2.53 -22.91
CA VAL A 285 -1.41 -1.13 -22.55
C VAL A 285 -2.11 -0.27 -23.57
N ALA A 286 -3.17 0.40 -23.19
CA ALA A 286 -3.99 1.22 -24.09
C ALA A 286 -4.40 2.52 -23.40
N GLU A 287 -4.89 3.52 -24.19
CA GLU A 287 -5.45 4.74 -23.60
C GLU A 287 -6.48 4.42 -22.50
N ASP A 288 -7.41 3.55 -22.82
CA ASP A 288 -8.37 2.94 -21.89
C ASP A 288 -8.86 1.61 -22.46
N VAL A 289 -9.35 0.73 -21.59
CA VAL A 289 -10.03 -0.51 -22.00
C VAL A 289 -11.34 -0.58 -21.25
N ASP A 290 -12.45 -0.57 -21.98
CA ASP A 290 -13.79 -0.60 -21.38
C ASP A 290 -14.79 -1.45 -22.19
N GLY A 291 -16.07 -1.33 -21.83
CA GLY A 291 -17.18 -1.93 -22.58
C GLY A 291 -17.08 -3.45 -22.74
N GLU A 292 -17.34 -3.90 -23.95
CA GLU A 292 -17.35 -5.32 -24.31
C GLU A 292 -15.96 -5.94 -24.22
N ALA A 293 -14.92 -5.21 -24.63
CA ALA A 293 -13.53 -5.68 -24.57
C ALA A 293 -13.11 -6.01 -23.12
N LEU A 294 -13.34 -5.10 -22.17
CA LEU A 294 -13.00 -5.31 -20.77
C LEU A 294 -13.76 -6.50 -20.16
N ALA A 295 -15.06 -6.59 -20.45
CA ALA A 295 -15.89 -7.68 -19.96
C ALA A 295 -15.41 -9.05 -20.46
N ALA A 296 -15.05 -9.13 -21.74
CA ALA A 296 -14.54 -10.34 -22.36
C ALA A 296 -13.18 -10.76 -21.78
N ILE A 297 -12.26 -9.82 -21.57
CA ILE A 297 -10.95 -10.07 -20.96
C ILE A 297 -11.11 -10.63 -19.54
N ILE A 298 -11.93 -9.98 -18.71
CA ILE A 298 -12.20 -10.42 -17.33
C ILE A 298 -12.82 -11.82 -17.33
N LEU A 299 -13.79 -12.08 -18.20
CA LEU A 299 -14.46 -13.38 -18.27
C LEU A 299 -13.49 -14.52 -18.66
N ASN A 300 -12.62 -14.29 -19.64
CA ASN A 300 -11.59 -15.25 -20.07
C ASN A 300 -10.58 -15.54 -18.95
N LYS A 301 -10.17 -14.52 -18.20
CA LYS A 301 -9.30 -14.66 -17.03
C LYS A 301 -9.98 -15.46 -15.93
N LEU A 302 -11.24 -15.14 -15.57
CA LEU A 302 -11.98 -15.83 -14.51
C LEU A 302 -12.26 -17.30 -14.86
N ARG A 303 -12.41 -17.62 -16.14
CA ARG A 303 -12.52 -19.00 -16.63
C ARG A 303 -11.19 -19.77 -16.66
N GLY A 304 -10.08 -19.09 -16.35
CA GLY A 304 -8.75 -19.71 -16.38
C GLY A 304 -8.25 -20.03 -17.79
N GLN A 305 -8.88 -19.50 -18.84
CA GLN A 305 -8.52 -19.79 -20.24
C GLN A 305 -7.28 -18.97 -20.67
N LEU A 306 -7.14 -17.74 -20.16
CA LEU A 306 -6.05 -16.83 -20.48
C LEU A 306 -5.57 -16.07 -19.24
N GLN A 307 -4.27 -15.91 -19.12
CA GLN A 307 -3.66 -14.97 -18.19
C GLN A 307 -3.56 -13.62 -18.91
N VAL A 308 -4.42 -12.68 -18.58
CA VAL A 308 -4.49 -11.38 -19.23
C VAL A 308 -4.72 -10.27 -18.21
N ALA A 309 -4.09 -9.13 -18.45
CA ALA A 309 -4.32 -7.91 -17.68
C ALA A 309 -4.32 -6.69 -18.62
N ALA A 310 -5.03 -5.65 -18.21
CA ALA A 310 -5.08 -4.39 -18.94
C ALA A 310 -4.70 -3.24 -18.01
N VAL A 311 -3.87 -2.33 -18.51
CA VAL A 311 -3.40 -1.11 -17.84
C VAL A 311 -3.62 0.09 -18.74
N LYS A 312 -3.80 1.27 -18.13
CA LYS A 312 -3.89 2.52 -18.90
C LYS A 312 -2.50 2.98 -19.30
N ALA A 313 -2.36 3.48 -20.54
CA ALA A 313 -1.13 4.07 -20.99
C ALA A 313 -0.80 5.33 -20.16
N PRO A 314 0.48 5.52 -19.79
CA PRO A 314 0.90 6.68 -19.03
C PRO A 314 0.95 7.95 -19.87
N GLY A 315 0.73 9.11 -19.24
CA GLY A 315 0.76 10.42 -19.88
C GLY A 315 -0.53 10.77 -20.62
N PHE A 316 -0.52 11.93 -21.28
CA PHE A 316 -1.64 12.47 -22.06
C PHE A 316 -1.11 13.07 -23.38
N GLY A 317 -1.92 13.05 -24.44
CA GLY A 317 -1.58 13.65 -25.73
C GLY A 317 -0.24 13.12 -26.30
N ASP A 318 0.61 14.01 -26.78
CA ASP A 318 1.89 13.66 -27.43
C ASP A 318 2.90 13.01 -26.47
N ASN A 319 2.82 13.35 -25.18
CA ASN A 319 3.64 12.67 -24.17
C ASN A 319 3.29 11.18 -24.04
N ARG A 320 2.00 10.82 -24.13
CA ARG A 320 1.55 9.41 -24.15
C ARG A 320 2.12 8.67 -25.36
N LYS A 321 2.06 9.27 -26.56
CA LYS A 321 2.65 8.69 -27.78
C LYS A 321 4.14 8.41 -27.60
N SER A 322 4.85 9.39 -27.05
CA SER A 322 6.27 9.30 -26.80
C SER A 322 6.63 8.18 -25.81
N ILE A 323 5.89 8.04 -24.71
CA ILE A 323 6.12 6.99 -23.72
C ILE A 323 5.75 5.60 -24.29
N LEU A 324 4.67 5.49 -25.08
CA LEU A 324 4.34 4.25 -25.78
C LEU A 324 5.45 3.86 -26.77
N GLY A 325 6.05 4.83 -27.48
CA GLY A 325 7.21 4.60 -28.34
C GLY A 325 8.44 4.11 -27.55
N ASP A 326 8.68 4.64 -26.35
CA ASP A 326 9.75 4.18 -25.46
C ASP A 326 9.51 2.74 -24.99
N LEU A 327 8.24 2.40 -24.64
CA LEU A 327 7.82 1.04 -24.32
C LEU A 327 7.98 0.07 -25.50
N ALA A 328 7.64 0.52 -26.72
CA ALA A 328 7.83 -0.27 -27.94
C ALA A 328 9.31 -0.57 -28.18
N THR A 329 10.19 0.42 -27.98
CA THR A 329 11.64 0.26 -28.11
C THR A 329 12.18 -0.75 -27.09
N LEU A 330 11.71 -0.69 -25.84
CA LEU A 330 12.12 -1.61 -24.76
C LEU A 330 11.64 -3.04 -25.03
N THR A 331 10.39 -3.21 -25.48
CA THR A 331 9.73 -4.51 -25.59
C THR A 331 9.91 -5.15 -26.98
N GLY A 332 10.41 -4.40 -27.96
CA GLY A 332 10.52 -4.83 -29.35
C GLY A 332 9.16 -4.95 -30.07
N GLY A 333 8.09 -4.40 -29.49
CA GLY A 333 6.76 -4.37 -30.09
C GLY A 333 6.52 -3.13 -30.94
N VAL A 334 5.29 -3.01 -31.47
CA VAL A 334 4.85 -1.87 -32.26
C VAL A 334 3.67 -1.20 -31.57
N VAL A 335 3.61 0.16 -31.66
CA VAL A 335 2.47 0.92 -31.16
C VAL A 335 1.37 0.94 -32.22
N PHE A 336 0.18 0.47 -31.85
CA PHE A 336 -0.99 0.54 -32.73
C PHE A 336 -1.60 1.93 -32.67
N SER A 337 -1.53 2.65 -33.79
CA SER A 337 -1.96 4.03 -33.96
C SER A 337 -2.55 4.23 -35.37
N ASP A 338 -3.49 5.17 -35.50
CA ASP A 338 -4.02 5.54 -36.84
C ASP A 338 -2.99 6.24 -37.72
N GLU A 339 -2.09 6.99 -37.12
CA GLU A 339 -1.05 7.74 -37.84
C GLU A 339 -0.05 6.82 -38.52
N LEU A 340 0.20 5.64 -37.96
CA LEU A 340 1.13 4.64 -38.50
C LEU A 340 0.44 3.64 -39.46
N ASP A 341 -0.88 3.76 -39.68
CA ASP A 341 -1.72 2.81 -40.44
C ASP A 341 -1.62 1.35 -39.94
N VAL A 342 -1.19 1.17 -38.68
CA VAL A 342 -1.10 -0.15 -38.02
C VAL A 342 -2.38 -0.37 -37.23
N LYS A 343 -3.33 -1.08 -37.84
CA LYS A 343 -4.64 -1.36 -37.24
C LYS A 343 -4.59 -2.64 -36.38
N LEU A 344 -5.31 -2.63 -35.24
CA LEU A 344 -5.44 -3.78 -34.33
C LEU A 344 -6.01 -5.02 -35.02
N GLU A 345 -6.88 -4.85 -36.01
CA GLU A 345 -7.48 -5.94 -36.81
C GLU A 345 -6.46 -6.75 -37.62
N ARG A 346 -5.30 -6.15 -37.92
CA ARG A 346 -4.21 -6.76 -38.68
C ARG A 346 -3.02 -7.18 -37.82
N LEU A 347 -3.26 -7.40 -36.53
CA LEU A 347 -2.23 -7.81 -35.59
C LEU A 347 -1.63 -9.17 -35.99
N THR A 348 -0.30 -9.20 -36.09
CA THR A 348 0.49 -10.43 -36.22
C THR A 348 1.31 -10.66 -34.95
N PRO A 349 1.67 -11.89 -34.63
CA PRO A 349 2.45 -12.20 -33.42
C PRO A 349 3.76 -11.40 -33.27
N ASP A 350 4.39 -11.04 -34.40
CA ASP A 350 5.66 -10.32 -34.44
C ASP A 350 5.52 -8.83 -34.05
N LEU A 351 4.31 -8.29 -34.07
CA LEU A 351 4.03 -6.92 -33.66
C LEU A 351 3.83 -6.76 -32.14
N LEU A 352 3.66 -7.89 -31.43
CA LEU A 352 3.54 -7.89 -29.98
C LEU A 352 4.92 -7.79 -29.34
N GLY A 353 5.05 -6.86 -28.39
CA GLY A 353 6.24 -6.76 -27.57
C GLY A 353 6.38 -7.96 -26.61
N THR A 354 7.59 -8.21 -26.15
CA THR A 354 7.89 -9.23 -25.15
C THR A 354 8.87 -8.69 -24.11
N ILE A 355 8.77 -9.18 -22.87
CA ILE A 355 9.70 -8.82 -21.80
C ILE A 355 9.88 -9.99 -20.83
N GLY A 356 10.91 -9.96 -19.99
CA GLY A 356 11.22 -11.05 -19.05
C GLY A 356 10.12 -11.28 -18.00
N SER A 357 9.67 -10.22 -17.31
CA SER A 357 8.56 -10.30 -16.37
C SER A 357 7.88 -8.94 -16.19
N ILE A 358 6.62 -8.95 -15.78
CA ILE A 358 5.91 -7.74 -15.38
C ILE A 358 5.31 -7.90 -13.99
N THR A 359 5.23 -6.78 -13.28
CA THR A 359 4.52 -6.66 -12.01
C THR A 359 3.61 -5.44 -12.10
N VAL A 360 2.29 -5.64 -12.00
CA VAL A 360 1.30 -4.54 -12.01
C VAL A 360 0.66 -4.46 -10.65
N THR A 361 0.72 -3.27 -10.04
CA THR A 361 0.03 -2.94 -8.80
C THR A 361 -1.22 -2.13 -9.10
N LYS A 362 -1.88 -1.61 -8.08
CA LYS A 362 -3.02 -0.71 -8.24
C LYS A 362 -2.63 0.62 -8.90
N GLU A 363 -1.40 1.08 -8.72
CA GLU A 363 -0.94 2.41 -9.11
C GLU A 363 0.20 2.39 -10.13
N ASP A 364 1.00 1.31 -10.16
CA ASP A 364 2.22 1.20 -10.95
C ASP A 364 2.26 -0.05 -11.82
N THR A 365 2.98 0.06 -12.92
CA THR A 365 3.41 -1.08 -13.76
C THR A 365 4.92 -1.07 -13.90
N ILE A 366 5.56 -2.20 -13.57
CA ILE A 366 6.99 -2.42 -13.64
C ILE A 366 7.28 -3.51 -14.68
N LEU A 367 8.09 -3.17 -15.64
CA LEU A 367 8.58 -4.03 -16.70
C LEU A 367 10.03 -4.42 -16.38
N ASN A 368 10.34 -5.71 -16.23
CA ASN A 368 11.65 -6.21 -15.81
C ASN A 368 12.25 -7.15 -16.83
N GLY A 369 13.55 -7.03 -17.05
CA GLY A 369 14.35 -7.92 -17.88
C GLY A 369 14.47 -7.47 -19.33
N THR A 370 15.39 -8.10 -20.05
CA THR A 370 15.58 -7.87 -21.48
C THR A 370 14.33 -8.26 -22.25
N GLY A 371 13.76 -7.28 -22.98
CA GLY A 371 12.70 -7.51 -23.94
C GLY A 371 13.24 -8.02 -25.28
N ALA A 372 12.38 -8.11 -26.28
CA ALA A 372 12.83 -8.31 -27.66
C ALA A 372 13.49 -7.04 -28.25
N GLY A 373 13.41 -5.89 -27.55
CA GLY A 373 14.14 -4.68 -27.90
C GLY A 373 15.65 -4.87 -27.73
N SER A 374 16.46 -4.42 -28.69
CA SER A 374 17.90 -4.49 -28.56
C SER A 374 18.43 -3.37 -27.66
N THR A 375 19.45 -3.65 -26.86
CA THR A 375 20.16 -2.66 -26.02
C THR A 375 20.67 -1.47 -26.86
N GLU A 376 21.04 -1.72 -28.11
CA GLU A 376 21.44 -0.68 -29.06
C GLU A 376 20.30 0.29 -29.40
N ASN A 377 19.08 -0.23 -29.59
CA ASN A 377 17.90 0.60 -29.85
C ASN A 377 17.54 1.45 -28.65
N ILE A 378 17.66 0.91 -27.44
CA ILE A 378 17.42 1.65 -26.18
C ILE A 378 18.47 2.76 -26.04
N ALA A 379 19.75 2.45 -26.27
CA ALA A 379 20.83 3.45 -26.22
C ALA A 379 20.62 4.57 -27.25
N SER A 380 20.28 4.21 -28.50
CA SER A 380 19.96 5.17 -29.57
C SER A 380 18.76 6.05 -29.19
N ARG A 381 17.72 5.47 -28.57
CA ARG A 381 16.56 6.21 -28.10
C ARG A 381 16.92 7.20 -26.98
N CYS A 382 17.77 6.78 -26.04
CA CYS A 382 18.30 7.66 -24.98
C CYS A 382 19.08 8.84 -25.58
N GLU A 383 19.90 8.61 -26.61
CA GLU A 383 20.64 9.69 -27.29
C GLU A 383 19.72 10.66 -28.02
N GLN A 384 18.67 10.18 -28.65
CA GLN A 384 17.64 11.04 -29.26
C GLN A 384 16.99 11.95 -28.23
N ILE A 385 16.61 11.41 -27.06
CA ILE A 385 16.02 12.20 -25.98
C ILE A 385 17.01 13.23 -25.45
N ARG A 386 18.31 12.86 -25.27
CA ARG A 386 19.37 13.81 -24.86
C ARG A 386 19.54 14.94 -25.86
N ALA A 387 19.48 14.65 -27.16
CA ALA A 387 19.57 15.66 -28.20
C ALA A 387 18.39 16.66 -28.13
N LEU A 388 17.16 16.17 -27.86
CA LEU A 388 15.99 17.03 -27.66
C LEU A 388 16.10 17.89 -26.38
N ILE A 389 16.66 17.37 -25.30
CA ILE A 389 16.92 18.14 -24.07
C ILE A 389 17.92 19.28 -24.32
N ALA A 390 18.93 19.03 -25.17
CA ALA A 390 19.96 19.99 -25.50
C ALA A 390 19.51 21.05 -26.51
N ASP A 391 18.36 20.87 -27.17
CA ASP A 391 17.83 21.83 -28.15
C ASP A 391 17.41 23.14 -27.45
N PRO A 392 17.96 24.31 -27.85
CA PRO A 392 17.58 25.60 -27.30
C PRO A 392 16.10 25.97 -27.51
N GLY A 393 15.44 25.33 -28.48
CA GLY A 393 14.02 25.57 -28.79
C GLY A 393 13.04 24.85 -27.84
N THR A 394 13.54 23.90 -27.03
CA THR A 394 12.72 23.12 -26.09
C THR A 394 12.31 23.96 -24.88
N SER A 395 11.00 24.03 -24.57
CA SER A 395 10.50 24.74 -23.40
C SER A 395 10.96 24.07 -22.08
N ASP A 396 11.03 24.83 -20.98
CA ASP A 396 11.44 24.28 -19.68
C ASP A 396 10.55 23.13 -19.23
N TYR A 397 9.23 23.20 -19.48
CA TYR A 397 8.28 22.13 -19.20
C TYR A 397 8.55 20.87 -20.05
N GLU A 398 8.78 21.04 -21.34
CA GLU A 398 9.11 19.91 -22.23
C GLU A 398 10.45 19.28 -21.84
N ARG A 399 11.44 20.11 -21.47
CA ARG A 399 12.73 19.64 -20.98
C ARG A 399 12.58 18.77 -19.74
N GLU A 400 11.80 19.20 -18.74
CA GLU A 400 11.50 18.42 -17.54
C GLU A 400 10.86 17.06 -17.91
N LYS A 401 9.92 17.03 -18.83
CA LYS A 401 9.28 15.77 -19.29
C LYS A 401 10.23 14.86 -20.07
N LEU A 402 11.12 15.41 -20.83
CA LEU A 402 12.18 14.65 -21.52
C LEU A 402 13.19 14.07 -20.54
N GLU A 403 13.58 14.84 -19.50
CA GLU A 403 14.45 14.37 -18.43
C GLU A 403 13.82 13.22 -17.63
N GLU A 404 12.53 13.31 -17.28
CA GLU A 404 11.77 12.21 -16.65
C GLU A 404 11.77 10.94 -17.54
N ARG A 405 11.54 11.09 -18.83
CA ARG A 405 11.54 9.96 -19.78
C ARG A 405 12.92 9.33 -19.91
N LEU A 406 13.96 10.16 -20.02
CA LEU A 406 15.35 9.69 -20.09
C LEU A 406 15.73 8.92 -18.83
N ALA A 407 15.37 9.45 -17.65
CA ALA A 407 15.61 8.79 -16.37
C ALA A 407 14.93 7.42 -16.31
N ARG A 408 13.66 7.32 -16.72
CA ARG A 408 12.89 6.06 -16.72
C ARG A 408 13.46 5.01 -17.69
N LEU A 409 13.95 5.43 -18.85
CA LEU A 409 14.47 4.53 -19.87
C LEU A 409 15.91 4.08 -19.58
N SER A 410 16.73 4.96 -18.96
CA SER A 410 18.16 4.74 -18.72
C SER A 410 18.48 4.07 -17.38
N SER A 411 17.60 4.18 -16.37
CA SER A 411 17.92 3.74 -15.00
C SER A 411 17.85 2.22 -14.80
N GLY A 412 17.17 1.48 -15.65
CA GLY A 412 17.03 0.04 -15.45
C GLY A 412 16.22 -0.35 -14.19
N VAL A 413 16.21 -1.63 -13.86
CA VAL A 413 15.55 -2.20 -12.68
C VAL A 413 16.55 -3.07 -11.92
N ALA A 414 16.71 -2.80 -10.62
CA ALA A 414 17.45 -3.67 -9.73
C ALA A 414 16.51 -4.71 -9.10
N ILE A 415 16.91 -5.96 -9.11
CA ILE A 415 16.19 -7.06 -8.47
C ILE A 415 17.05 -7.58 -7.33
N ILE A 416 16.58 -7.43 -6.10
CA ILE A 416 17.19 -8.04 -4.91
C ILE A 416 16.52 -9.40 -4.70
N ARG A 417 17.32 -10.48 -4.85
CA ARG A 417 16.88 -11.84 -4.52
C ARG A 417 17.31 -12.16 -3.10
N VAL A 418 16.34 -12.38 -2.24
CA VAL A 418 16.59 -12.61 -0.81
C VAL A 418 16.91 -14.06 -0.56
N GLY A 419 18.11 -14.34 -0.05
CA GLY A 419 18.57 -15.66 0.32
C GLY A 419 18.25 -16.01 1.78
N GLY A 420 18.17 -17.30 2.09
CA GLY A 420 17.99 -17.81 3.45
C GLY A 420 17.95 -19.33 3.51
N GLN A 421 18.03 -19.87 4.74
CA GLN A 421 18.03 -21.33 4.96
C GLN A 421 16.61 -21.91 5.07
N SER A 422 15.61 -21.07 5.32
CA SER A 422 14.21 -21.46 5.44
C SER A 422 13.27 -20.40 4.87
N GLU A 423 12.07 -20.81 4.43
CA GLU A 423 11.04 -19.89 3.94
C GLU A 423 10.64 -18.84 4.98
N VAL A 424 10.66 -19.19 6.27
CA VAL A 424 10.34 -18.27 7.36
C VAL A 424 11.41 -17.17 7.48
N GLU A 425 12.68 -17.55 7.37
CA GLU A 425 13.81 -16.61 7.40
C GLU A 425 13.80 -15.69 6.17
N VAL A 426 13.62 -16.25 4.97
CA VAL A 426 13.51 -15.47 3.72
C VAL A 426 12.36 -14.48 3.80
N GLY A 427 11.19 -14.91 4.32
CA GLY A 427 10.03 -14.04 4.48
C GLY A 427 10.29 -12.88 5.45
N GLU A 428 10.90 -13.12 6.61
CA GLU A 428 11.26 -12.07 7.58
C GLU A 428 12.27 -11.09 7.00
N LYS A 429 13.31 -11.61 6.37
CA LYS A 429 14.37 -10.81 5.76
C LYS A 429 13.85 -9.97 4.59
N LYS A 430 12.94 -10.53 3.79
CA LYS A 430 12.27 -9.81 2.70
C LYS A 430 11.43 -8.64 3.23
N ASP A 431 10.58 -8.86 4.25
CA ASP A 431 9.79 -7.80 4.88
C ASP A 431 10.72 -6.66 5.34
N ARG A 432 11.82 -6.99 6.00
CA ARG A 432 12.83 -6.04 6.50
C ARG A 432 13.57 -5.29 5.38
N ILE A 433 13.91 -5.96 4.27
CA ILE A 433 14.51 -5.31 3.10
C ILE A 433 13.52 -4.36 2.42
N VAL A 434 12.23 -4.71 2.36
CA VAL A 434 11.19 -3.85 1.78
C VAL A 434 11.01 -2.58 2.62
N ASP A 435 10.95 -2.70 3.96
CA ASP A 435 10.86 -1.56 4.87
C ASP A 435 12.08 -0.63 4.70
N ALA A 436 13.29 -1.21 4.70
CA ALA A 436 14.52 -0.45 4.50
C ALA A 436 14.62 0.22 3.13
N LEU A 437 14.10 -0.43 2.07
CA LEU A 437 14.01 0.17 0.73
C LEU A 437 13.07 1.37 0.72
N ASN A 438 11.89 1.27 1.34
CA ASN A 438 10.93 2.35 1.41
C ASN A 438 11.47 3.52 2.24
N ALA A 439 12.11 3.22 3.38
CA ALA A 439 12.76 4.22 4.21
C ALA A 439 13.88 4.97 3.45
N THR A 440 14.73 4.25 2.70
CA THR A 440 15.80 4.89 1.90
C THR A 440 15.24 5.75 0.77
N LYS A 441 14.18 5.32 0.09
CA LYS A 441 13.49 6.15 -0.91
C LYS A 441 12.92 7.43 -0.29
N CYS A 442 12.19 7.32 0.81
CA CYS A 442 11.65 8.48 1.53
C CYS A 442 12.76 9.46 1.99
N ALA A 443 13.90 8.92 2.40
CA ALA A 443 15.05 9.71 2.84
C ALA A 443 15.71 10.47 1.67
N VAL A 444 15.85 9.85 0.51
CA VAL A 444 16.37 10.49 -0.70
C VAL A 444 15.42 11.55 -1.25
N GLU A 445 14.09 11.31 -1.17
CA GLU A 445 13.08 12.25 -1.65
C GLU A 445 12.94 13.49 -0.77
N GLN A 446 12.90 13.34 0.56
CA GLN A 446 12.52 14.42 1.47
C GLN A 446 13.55 14.75 2.56
N GLY A 447 14.68 14.04 2.58
CA GLY A 447 15.73 14.23 3.57
C GLY A 447 15.50 13.43 4.87
N VAL A 448 16.43 13.65 5.80
CA VAL A 448 16.53 12.91 7.07
C VAL A 448 16.55 13.81 8.28
N LEU A 449 16.23 13.21 9.43
CA LEU A 449 16.24 13.78 10.76
C LEU A 449 17.11 12.91 11.70
N PRO A 450 17.54 13.42 12.86
CA PRO A 450 18.14 12.60 13.92
C PRO A 450 17.17 11.52 14.38
N GLY A 451 17.60 10.25 14.29
CA GLY A 451 16.76 9.09 14.53
C GLY A 451 16.55 8.73 16.00
N GLY A 452 15.95 7.56 16.22
CA GLY A 452 15.70 7.04 17.56
C GLY A 452 14.68 7.86 18.39
N GLY A 453 13.81 8.60 17.73
CA GLY A 453 12.85 9.51 18.35
C GLY A 453 13.45 10.84 18.81
N THR A 454 14.73 11.09 18.55
CA THR A 454 15.44 12.32 18.97
C THR A 454 14.78 13.58 18.36
N ALA A 455 14.45 13.56 17.08
CA ALA A 455 13.83 14.70 16.40
C ALA A 455 12.49 15.11 17.06
N LEU A 456 11.65 14.13 17.44
CA LEU A 456 10.41 14.38 18.18
C LEU A 456 10.68 14.94 19.59
N LEU A 457 11.69 14.45 20.31
CA LEU A 457 12.06 14.99 21.63
C LEU A 457 12.54 16.44 21.53
N LYS A 458 13.32 16.79 20.51
CA LYS A 458 13.81 18.15 20.31
C LYS A 458 12.71 19.14 19.92
N SER A 459 11.63 18.67 19.33
CA SER A 459 10.46 19.49 19.01
C SER A 459 9.64 19.92 20.25
N LEU A 460 9.91 19.36 21.44
CA LEU A 460 9.27 19.78 22.69
C LEU A 460 9.44 21.28 22.95
N LYS A 461 10.59 21.85 22.60
CA LYS A 461 10.90 23.29 22.78
C LYS A 461 9.92 24.21 22.02
N VAL A 462 9.45 23.79 20.84
CA VAL A 462 8.46 24.56 20.08
C VAL A 462 7.13 24.61 20.80
N LEU A 463 6.73 23.48 21.42
CA LEU A 463 5.49 23.39 22.18
C LEU A 463 5.50 24.24 23.46
N ASP A 464 6.68 24.59 24.01
CA ASP A 464 6.81 25.49 25.17
C ASP A 464 6.38 26.92 24.86
N GLN A 465 6.54 27.33 23.60
CA GLN A 465 6.19 28.65 23.12
C GLN A 465 4.75 28.73 22.59
N LEU A 466 4.12 27.59 22.31
CA LEU A 466 2.81 27.51 21.71
C LEU A 466 1.72 27.70 22.78
N LYS A 467 0.79 28.61 22.51
CA LYS A 467 -0.34 28.91 23.40
C LYS A 467 -1.67 28.61 22.71
N GLY A 468 -2.53 27.86 23.38
CA GLY A 468 -3.91 27.67 22.97
C GLY A 468 -4.76 28.91 23.22
N GLU A 469 -5.83 29.07 22.45
CA GLU A 469 -6.80 30.16 22.64
C GLU A 469 -7.59 30.01 23.95
N ASN A 470 -7.75 28.79 24.44
CA ASN A 470 -8.44 28.46 25.68
C ASN A 470 -7.73 27.34 26.44
N PHE A 471 -8.20 27.03 27.65
CA PHE A 471 -7.64 26.02 28.53
C PHE A 471 -7.65 24.63 27.90
N ASP A 472 -8.74 24.23 27.23
CA ASP A 472 -8.88 22.91 26.63
C ASP A 472 -7.94 22.73 25.42
N GLN A 473 -7.75 23.76 24.60
CA GLN A 473 -6.75 23.75 23.54
C GLN A 473 -5.32 23.62 24.09
N GLN A 474 -5.04 24.31 25.22
CA GLN A 474 -3.73 24.14 25.86
C GLN A 474 -3.51 22.72 26.39
N LEU A 475 -4.55 22.06 26.88
CA LEU A 475 -4.47 20.64 27.23
C LEU A 475 -4.26 19.75 26.00
N GLY A 476 -4.85 20.09 24.85
CA GLY A 476 -4.59 19.44 23.57
C GLY A 476 -3.12 19.49 23.17
N ILE A 477 -2.47 20.64 23.35
CA ILE A 477 -1.01 20.78 23.12
C ILE A 477 -0.22 19.90 24.09
N ASN A 478 -0.63 19.84 25.36
CA ASN A 478 0.03 19.01 26.36
C ASN A 478 -0.12 17.49 26.09
N ILE A 479 -1.24 17.06 25.49
CA ILE A 479 -1.43 15.68 25.03
C ILE A 479 -0.31 15.29 24.05
N ILE A 480 -0.06 16.13 23.04
CA ILE A 480 1.01 15.89 22.06
C ILE A 480 2.39 15.94 22.73
N ARG A 481 2.62 16.91 23.62
CA ARG A 481 3.86 17.01 24.42
C ARG A 481 4.20 15.69 25.12
N ASN A 482 3.23 15.06 25.75
CA ASN A 482 3.41 13.79 26.43
C ASN A 482 3.59 12.63 25.45
N ALA A 483 2.81 12.62 24.38
CA ALA A 483 2.77 11.52 23.43
C ALA A 483 4.08 11.37 22.60
N ILE A 484 4.69 12.48 22.16
CA ILE A 484 5.89 12.43 21.29
C ILE A 484 7.15 11.93 22.04
N GLN A 485 7.11 11.85 23.36
CA GLN A 485 8.18 11.25 24.16
C GLN A 485 8.12 9.72 24.20
N VAL A 486 6.93 9.14 23.94
CA VAL A 486 6.67 7.71 24.13
C VAL A 486 7.47 6.82 23.18
N PRO A 487 7.67 7.13 21.89
CA PRO A 487 8.49 6.33 21.00
C PRO A 487 9.93 6.17 21.52
N ALA A 488 10.61 7.27 21.84
CA ALA A 488 11.97 7.23 22.41
C ALA A 488 11.99 6.45 23.72
N LYS A 489 11.02 6.69 24.62
CA LYS A 489 10.90 5.93 25.88
C LYS A 489 10.76 4.44 25.64
N THR A 490 9.98 4.03 24.65
CA THR A 490 9.77 2.63 24.29
C THR A 490 11.07 1.99 23.76
N ILE A 491 11.80 2.68 22.87
CA ILE A 491 13.10 2.24 22.35
C ILE A 491 14.09 1.99 23.49
N ILE A 492 14.20 2.94 24.41
CA ILE A 492 15.10 2.86 25.56
C ILE A 492 14.70 1.71 26.51
N SER A 493 13.40 1.58 26.79
CA SER A 493 12.87 0.51 27.66
C SER A 493 13.08 -0.87 27.05
N ASN A 494 12.90 -1.04 25.72
CA ASN A 494 13.20 -2.28 25.02
C ASN A 494 14.70 -2.63 25.08
N ALA A 495 15.56 -1.62 25.20
CA ALA A 495 17.00 -1.79 25.38
C ALA A 495 17.40 -2.07 26.85
N GLY A 496 16.46 -2.02 27.78
CA GLY A 496 16.70 -2.24 29.22
C GLY A 496 17.15 -1.00 30.00
N GLY A 497 17.02 0.20 29.38
CA GLY A 497 17.35 1.49 30.00
C GLY A 497 16.17 2.15 30.69
N GLU A 498 16.47 3.12 31.58
CA GLU A 498 15.46 3.94 32.26
C GLU A 498 15.08 5.14 31.36
N GLY A 499 13.93 5.02 30.67
CA GLY A 499 13.51 5.96 29.64
C GLY A 499 13.35 7.39 30.14
N ALA A 500 12.80 7.60 31.32
CA ALA A 500 12.54 8.95 31.86
C ALA A 500 13.83 9.74 32.07
N VAL A 501 14.84 9.10 32.68
CA VAL A 501 16.14 9.74 32.96
C VAL A 501 16.89 10.09 31.69
N ILE A 502 16.89 9.16 30.74
CA ILE A 502 17.62 9.35 29.47
C ILE A 502 16.98 10.46 28.63
N ILE A 503 15.64 10.47 28.54
CA ILE A 503 14.91 11.51 27.80
C ILE A 503 15.19 12.90 28.39
N SER A 504 15.15 13.07 29.72
CA SER A 504 15.45 14.35 30.35
C SER A 504 16.82 14.88 29.94
N LYS A 505 17.87 14.04 29.97
CA LYS A 505 19.21 14.43 29.54
C LYS A 505 19.31 14.79 28.06
N VAL A 506 18.58 14.07 27.20
CA VAL A 506 18.53 14.40 25.76
C VAL A 506 17.85 15.75 25.54
N VAL A 507 16.76 16.05 26.24
CA VAL A 507 16.00 17.31 26.12
C VAL A 507 16.76 18.50 26.67
N GLU A 508 17.52 18.31 27.79
CA GLU A 508 18.36 19.37 28.39
C GLU A 508 19.45 19.89 27.46
N ASN A 509 19.95 19.04 26.56
CA ASN A 509 20.97 19.46 25.59
C ASN A 509 20.34 20.25 24.44
N ASP A 510 20.88 21.43 24.13
CA ASP A 510 20.33 22.32 23.08
C ASP A 510 20.64 21.86 21.66
N ASN A 511 21.64 21.02 21.45
CA ASN A 511 22.00 20.54 20.13
C ASN A 511 20.91 19.63 19.57
N PHE A 512 20.36 20.00 18.40
CA PHE A 512 19.30 19.24 17.72
C PHE A 512 19.70 17.81 17.38
N THR A 513 20.97 17.59 17.06
CA THR A 513 21.50 16.28 16.62
C THR A 513 21.88 15.37 17.80
N HIS A 514 21.97 15.93 19.03
CA HIS A 514 22.35 15.16 20.21
C HIS A 514 21.22 14.27 20.70
N GLY A 515 21.45 12.96 20.70
CA GLY A 515 20.50 11.95 21.10
C GLY A 515 21.12 10.82 21.91
N TYR A 516 20.41 9.70 22.01
CA TYR A 516 20.84 8.50 22.71
C TYR A 516 20.77 7.28 21.80
N ASP A 517 21.91 6.66 21.55
CA ASP A 517 21.99 5.39 20.82
C ASP A 517 21.67 4.21 21.76
N ALA A 518 20.46 3.67 21.61
CA ALA A 518 19.99 2.55 22.42
C ALA A 518 20.70 1.21 22.11
N SER A 519 21.45 1.12 21.01
CA SER A 519 22.25 -0.07 20.68
C SER A 519 23.49 -0.17 21.53
N THR A 520 24.21 0.95 21.70
CA THR A 520 25.47 1.06 22.45
C THR A 520 25.27 1.56 23.89
N GLY A 521 24.19 2.27 24.19
CA GLY A 521 23.93 2.86 25.48
C GLY A 521 24.62 4.20 25.71
N GLU A 522 24.97 4.93 24.64
CA GLU A 522 25.76 6.15 24.68
C GLU A 522 24.98 7.38 24.19
N TYR A 523 25.30 8.54 24.77
CA TYR A 523 24.85 9.83 24.24
C TYR A 523 25.80 10.27 23.14
N CYS A 524 25.25 10.56 21.96
CA CYS A 524 26.08 10.91 20.80
C CYS A 524 25.34 11.85 19.84
N ASP A 525 26.08 12.37 18.86
CA ASP A 525 25.47 13.02 17.70
C ASP A 525 24.90 11.94 16.78
N MET A 526 23.57 11.92 16.64
CA MET A 526 22.85 10.88 15.91
C MET A 526 23.15 10.94 14.40
N LEU A 527 23.38 12.14 13.84
CA LEU A 527 23.72 12.29 12.42
C LEU A 527 25.11 11.72 12.13
N VAL A 528 26.09 12.03 13.00
CA VAL A 528 27.48 11.53 12.87
C VAL A 528 27.52 10.01 13.06
N LYS A 529 26.75 9.50 14.04
CA LYS A 529 26.67 8.06 14.31
C LYS A 529 25.95 7.29 13.20
N GLY A 530 25.20 7.99 12.33
CA GLY A 530 24.42 7.41 11.25
C GLY A 530 23.05 6.85 11.69
N VAL A 531 22.54 7.28 12.85
CA VAL A 531 21.18 6.94 13.29
C VAL A 531 20.21 7.97 12.74
N LEU A 532 19.65 7.67 11.57
CA LEU A 532 18.88 8.58 10.75
C LEU A 532 17.46 8.05 10.54
N ASP A 533 16.46 8.92 10.71
CA ASP A 533 15.06 8.62 10.39
C ASP A 533 14.63 9.48 9.18
N PRO A 534 13.95 8.94 8.17
CA PRO A 534 13.44 9.73 7.05
C PRO A 534 12.39 10.75 7.53
N PHE A 535 12.49 11.99 7.06
CA PHE A 535 11.56 13.06 7.41
C PHE A 535 10.10 12.66 7.12
N LYS A 536 9.84 12.09 5.93
CA LYS A 536 8.50 11.64 5.51
C LYS A 536 7.90 10.61 6.48
N VAL A 537 8.69 9.65 6.95
CA VAL A 537 8.26 8.60 7.88
C VAL A 537 7.83 9.19 9.22
N VAL A 538 8.64 10.08 9.80
CA VAL A 538 8.35 10.71 11.10
C VAL A 538 7.09 11.59 11.03
N VAL A 539 6.97 12.41 9.98
CA VAL A 539 5.84 13.33 9.81
C VAL A 539 4.55 12.59 9.50
N THR A 540 4.58 11.58 8.62
CA THR A 540 3.41 10.76 8.28
C THR A 540 2.91 10.03 9.52
N GLY A 541 3.82 9.35 10.26
CA GLY A 541 3.46 8.65 11.50
C GLY A 541 2.81 9.58 12.54
N LEU A 542 3.33 10.80 12.73
CA LEU A 542 2.74 11.78 13.66
C LEU A 542 1.36 12.27 13.18
N LYS A 543 1.20 12.60 11.91
CA LYS A 543 -0.06 13.10 11.32
C LYS A 543 -1.15 12.03 11.36
N ASP A 544 -0.86 10.81 10.93
CA ASP A 544 -1.84 9.73 10.89
C ASP A 544 -2.26 9.32 12.31
N ALA A 545 -1.29 9.21 13.23
CA ALA A 545 -1.57 8.93 14.62
C ALA A 545 -2.46 10.00 15.29
N SER A 546 -2.10 11.28 15.12
CA SER A 546 -2.86 12.39 15.73
C SER A 546 -4.24 12.53 15.09
N GLY A 547 -4.37 12.35 13.79
CA GLY A 547 -5.64 12.42 13.08
C GLY A 547 -6.66 11.41 13.61
N VAL A 548 -6.29 10.13 13.68
CA VAL A 548 -7.19 9.06 14.15
C VAL A 548 -7.41 9.15 15.67
N ALA A 549 -6.35 9.34 16.48
CA ALA A 549 -6.48 9.42 17.93
C ALA A 549 -7.35 10.60 18.39
N SER A 550 -7.25 11.76 17.72
CA SER A 550 -8.10 12.91 18.03
C SER A 550 -9.56 12.67 17.66
N LEU A 551 -9.84 12.00 16.53
CA LEU A 551 -11.21 11.60 16.16
C LEU A 551 -11.79 10.60 17.16
N LEU A 552 -11.03 9.60 17.58
CA LEU A 552 -11.44 8.65 18.61
C LEU A 552 -11.80 9.36 19.92
N SER A 553 -11.03 10.37 20.31
CA SER A 553 -11.28 11.16 21.54
C SER A 553 -12.58 11.96 21.45
N THR A 554 -13.00 12.38 20.25
CA THR A 554 -14.27 13.11 20.04
C THR A 554 -15.50 12.19 19.94
N SER A 555 -15.31 10.87 19.81
CA SER A 555 -16.42 9.92 19.64
C SER A 555 -17.21 9.75 20.94
N GLU A 556 -18.54 9.88 20.89
CA GLU A 556 -19.44 9.72 22.02
C GLU A 556 -20.25 8.43 21.98
N ALA A 557 -20.58 7.94 20.77
CA ALA A 557 -21.31 6.71 20.55
C ALA A 557 -20.51 5.73 19.71
N MET A 558 -20.41 4.48 20.14
CA MET A 558 -19.79 3.36 19.45
C MET A 558 -20.86 2.36 19.06
N ILE A 559 -20.92 2.01 17.79
CA ILE A 559 -21.93 1.13 17.22
C ILE A 559 -21.24 -0.07 16.59
N VAL A 560 -21.55 -1.26 17.06
CA VAL A 560 -21.00 -2.52 16.56
C VAL A 560 -22.12 -3.48 16.17
N ASP A 561 -21.81 -4.47 15.33
CA ASP A 561 -22.72 -5.58 15.06
C ASP A 561 -22.79 -6.49 16.28
N ALA A 562 -24.00 -6.81 16.74
CA ALA A 562 -24.19 -7.78 17.79
C ALA A 562 -23.68 -9.15 17.34
N PRO A 563 -23.03 -9.94 18.22
CA PRO A 563 -22.54 -11.25 17.87
C PRO A 563 -23.70 -12.12 17.37
N SER A 564 -23.60 -12.62 16.14
CA SER A 564 -24.56 -13.55 15.60
C SER A 564 -24.44 -14.88 16.37
N ASN A 565 -25.52 -15.30 17.02
CA ASN A 565 -25.61 -16.61 17.69
C ASN A 565 -25.75 -17.77 16.68
N ASP A 566 -25.31 -17.61 15.45
CA ASP A 566 -25.21 -18.72 14.50
C ASP A 566 -24.01 -19.61 14.88
N LYS A 567 -24.25 -20.49 15.83
CA LYS A 567 -23.55 -21.78 15.85
C LYS A 567 -23.86 -22.45 14.53
N GLY A 568 -22.93 -22.38 13.60
CA GLY A 568 -23.02 -23.01 12.29
C GLY A 568 -23.41 -24.47 12.44
N GLY A 569 -24.69 -24.74 12.32
CA GLY A 569 -25.19 -26.08 12.06
C GLY A 569 -24.69 -26.44 10.66
N MET A 570 -23.68 -27.30 10.55
CA MET A 570 -23.43 -28.05 9.32
C MET A 570 -24.76 -28.53 8.79
N PRO A 571 -25.11 -28.31 7.50
CA PRO A 571 -26.25 -29.00 6.91
C PRO A 571 -25.93 -30.49 7.00
N GLY A 572 -26.64 -31.18 7.85
CA GLY A 572 -26.59 -32.62 8.01
C GLY A 572 -26.75 -33.25 6.62
N MET A 573 -25.76 -33.96 6.21
CA MET A 573 -25.75 -34.84 5.06
C MET A 573 -26.68 -36.00 5.43
N GLY A 574 -28.01 -35.71 5.28
CA GLY A 574 -29.10 -36.67 5.52
C GLY A 574 -29.02 -37.80 4.53
N GLY A 575 -28.70 -38.96 5.01
CA GLY A 575 -29.12 -40.28 4.66
C GLY A 575 -29.46 -40.56 3.18
N MET A 576 -28.49 -41.12 2.47
CA MET A 576 -28.81 -42.01 1.36
C MET A 576 -28.62 -43.44 1.87
N GLY A 577 -29.66 -43.90 2.59
CA GLY A 577 -29.81 -45.27 3.01
C GLY A 577 -30.58 -46.05 1.98
N GLY A 578 -30.03 -47.16 1.52
CA GLY A 578 -30.76 -48.36 1.20
C GLY A 578 -31.34 -48.48 -0.20
N MET A 579 -30.61 -49.12 -1.07
CA MET A 579 -31.22 -50.06 -1.99
C MET A 579 -30.28 -51.27 -2.16
N GLY A 580 -30.52 -52.24 -1.28
CA GLY A 580 -29.99 -53.58 -1.44
C GLY A 580 -30.92 -54.42 -2.28
N GLY A 581 -30.40 -55.34 -3.08
CA GLY A 581 -31.03 -56.58 -3.47
C GLY A 581 -31.56 -56.64 -4.90
N MET A 582 -30.95 -57.31 -5.73
CA MET A 582 -31.32 -58.55 -6.38
C MET A 582 -30.57 -58.76 -7.70
N MET A 583 -29.94 -59.95 -7.70
CA MET A 583 -29.37 -60.75 -8.78
C MET A 583 -28.03 -60.37 -9.29
#